data_24a8a3d9f123310d663027a4d64a282e
#
_entry.id   24a8a3d9f123310d663027a4d64a282e
#
_cell.length_a   1.000
_cell.length_b   1.000
_cell.length_c   1.000
_cell.angle_alpha   90.00
_cell.angle_beta   90.00
_cell.angle_gamma   90.00
#
_symmetry.space_group_name_H-M   'P 1'
#
loop_
_entity.id
_entity.type
_entity.pdbx_description
1 polymer ?
#
loop_
_entity_poly.entity_id
_entity_poly.type
_entity_poly.pdbx_seq_one_letter_code
_entity_poly.pdbx_strand_id
1 'polypeptide(L)'
;MSTQKPFDLVVHGATGFTGRLVVEYLLQRYPTGSGLRWAMGGRNADKLAAVRDELGAPADTPLVVTDTHNPASLQALMDATRLVLTTVGPYQLYGNELVAACAKAGVDYVDLCGEPAWMRQMIDAHEAAAKASGARIVFSCGFDSIPFDLG
;
A
#
# COMPACT_ATOMS: atom_id res chain seq x y z
N MET A 1 24.18 -5.50 6.98
CA MET A 1 23.88 -4.10 6.61
C MET A 1 22.39 -4.00 6.28
N SER A 2 21.67 -3.16 6.98
CA SER A 2 20.30 -2.83 6.60
C SER A 2 20.37 -1.98 5.32
N THR A 3 20.10 -2.58 4.17
CA THR A 3 19.92 -1.83 2.93
C THR A 3 18.67 -0.96 3.11
N GLN A 4 18.87 0.34 3.16
CA GLN A 4 17.78 1.28 3.29
C GLN A 4 16.88 1.16 2.06
N LYS A 5 15.62 0.76 2.27
CA LYS A 5 14.64 0.66 1.19
C LYS A 5 14.40 2.03 0.55
N PRO A 6 14.20 2.10 -0.77
CA PRO A 6 14.02 3.38 -1.48
C PRO A 6 12.80 4.15 -0.98
N PHE A 7 11.71 3.47 -0.56
CA PHE A 7 10.50 4.12 -0.13
C PHE A 7 10.12 3.79 1.31
N ASP A 8 9.59 4.77 2.01
CA ASP A 8 8.95 4.59 3.31
C ASP A 8 7.51 4.09 3.12
N LEU A 9 6.84 4.53 2.03
CA LEU A 9 5.45 4.23 1.71
C LEU A 9 5.25 4.04 0.20
N VAL A 10 4.51 3.00 -0.20
CA VAL A 10 3.92 2.89 -1.53
C VAL A 10 2.39 2.88 -1.41
N VAL A 11 1.73 3.78 -2.14
CA VAL A 11 0.27 3.82 -2.27
C VAL A 11 -0.13 2.90 -3.40
N HIS A 12 -0.54 1.67 -3.08
CA HIS A 12 -0.99 0.67 -4.06
C HIS A 12 -2.46 0.92 -4.41
N GLY A 13 -2.74 1.06 -5.71
CA GLY A 13 -4.05 1.47 -6.22
C GLY A 13 -4.17 2.97 -6.46
N ALA A 14 -3.05 3.66 -6.66
CA ALA A 14 -2.98 5.11 -6.88
C ALA A 14 -3.80 5.63 -8.07
N THR A 15 -4.16 4.77 -9.02
CA THR A 15 -4.97 5.14 -10.19
C THR A 15 -6.48 5.07 -9.95
N GLY A 16 -6.91 4.46 -8.85
CA GLY A 16 -8.32 4.37 -8.46
C GLY A 16 -8.83 5.65 -7.79
N PHE A 17 -10.14 5.75 -7.60
CA PHE A 17 -10.77 6.94 -7.00
C PHE A 17 -10.15 7.29 -5.64
N THR A 18 -10.17 6.36 -4.69
CA THR A 18 -9.63 6.61 -3.35
C THR A 18 -8.11 6.76 -3.35
N GLY A 19 -7.40 5.98 -4.18
CA GLY A 19 -5.95 6.10 -4.31
C GLY A 19 -5.51 7.48 -4.78
N ARG A 20 -6.24 8.10 -5.69
CA ARG A 20 -6.00 9.50 -6.13
C ARG A 20 -6.12 10.49 -4.98
N LEU A 21 -7.14 10.35 -4.14
CA LEU A 21 -7.34 11.22 -2.96
C LEU A 21 -6.18 11.08 -1.96
N VAL A 22 -5.68 9.87 -1.75
CA VAL A 22 -4.50 9.63 -0.92
C VAL A 22 -3.26 10.31 -1.50
N VAL A 23 -3.06 10.19 -2.82
CA VAL A 23 -1.93 10.85 -3.52
C VAL A 23 -2.03 12.36 -3.42
N GLU A 24 -3.21 12.95 -3.64
CA GLU A 24 -3.44 14.39 -3.47
C GLU A 24 -3.07 14.86 -2.05
N TYR A 25 -3.50 14.12 -1.04
CA TYR A 25 -3.15 14.42 0.34
C TYR A 25 -1.63 14.38 0.58
N LEU A 26 -0.96 13.35 0.06
CA LEU A 26 0.49 13.22 0.18
C LEU A 26 1.24 14.36 -0.53
N LEU A 27 0.79 14.75 -1.71
CA LEU A 27 1.38 15.90 -2.44
C LEU A 27 1.27 17.20 -1.65
N GLN A 28 0.15 17.43 -0.98
CA GLN A 28 -0.08 18.64 -0.19
C GLN A 28 0.70 18.65 1.13
N ARG A 29 0.76 17.51 1.83
CA ARG A 29 1.31 17.43 3.20
C ARG A 29 2.73 16.94 3.26
N TYR A 30 3.16 16.13 2.28
CA TYR A 30 4.46 15.50 2.22
C TYR A 30 5.08 15.64 0.83
N PRO A 31 5.31 16.88 0.34
CA PRO A 31 5.95 17.10 -0.95
C PRO A 31 7.38 16.54 -0.97
N THR A 32 7.95 16.46 -2.15
CA THR A 32 9.34 16.02 -2.35
C THR A 32 10.28 16.82 -1.42
N GLY A 33 11.12 16.11 -0.68
CA GLY A 33 12.06 16.72 0.29
C GLY A 33 11.50 16.93 1.69
N SER A 34 10.24 16.58 1.97
CA SER A 34 9.63 16.67 3.32
C SER A 34 10.15 15.63 4.31
N GLY A 35 10.98 14.68 3.87
CA GLY A 35 11.50 13.58 4.68
C GLY A 35 10.74 12.26 4.54
N LEU A 36 9.49 12.26 4.05
CA LEU A 36 8.76 11.04 3.70
C LEU A 36 8.99 10.70 2.23
N ARG A 37 9.58 9.53 1.98
CA ARG A 37 9.82 9.01 0.62
C ARG A 37 8.68 8.09 0.24
N TRP A 38 7.80 8.54 -0.63
CA TRP A 38 6.65 7.77 -1.06
C TRP A 38 6.57 7.63 -2.58
N ALA A 39 5.84 6.62 -3.04
CA ALA A 39 5.63 6.34 -4.46
C ALA A 39 4.18 5.99 -4.76
N MET A 40 3.77 6.25 -6.00
CA MET A 40 2.49 5.82 -6.54
C MET A 40 2.63 4.39 -7.09
N GLY A 41 1.77 3.48 -6.64
CA GLY A 41 1.78 2.07 -7.03
C GLY A 41 0.51 1.65 -7.77
N GLY A 42 0.67 0.75 -8.73
CA GLY A 42 -0.43 0.18 -9.50
C GLY A 42 0.03 -0.77 -10.59
N ARG A 43 -0.91 -1.40 -11.30
CA ARG A 43 -0.59 -2.42 -12.30
C ARG A 43 -0.14 -1.89 -13.66
N ASN A 44 -0.46 -0.65 -13.98
CA ASN A 44 -0.26 -0.09 -15.32
C ASN A 44 0.56 1.19 -15.27
N ALA A 45 1.76 1.16 -15.86
CA ALA A 45 2.70 2.27 -15.86
C ALA A 45 2.14 3.54 -16.54
N ASP A 46 1.46 3.37 -17.67
CA ASP A 46 0.93 4.51 -18.43
C ASP A 46 -0.20 5.20 -17.65
N LYS A 47 -1.07 4.42 -17.00
CA LYS A 47 -2.12 4.97 -16.14
C LYS A 47 -1.54 5.68 -14.92
N LEU A 48 -0.50 5.14 -14.30
CA LEU A 48 0.19 5.80 -13.17
C LEU A 48 0.77 7.14 -13.60
N ALA A 49 1.46 7.17 -14.75
CA ALA A 49 2.01 8.40 -15.30
C ALA A 49 0.92 9.44 -15.63
N ALA A 50 -0.18 9.01 -16.26
CA ALA A 50 -1.31 9.88 -16.56
C ALA A 50 -1.93 10.49 -15.29
N VAL A 51 -2.16 9.67 -14.26
CA VAL A 51 -2.71 10.16 -12.97
C VAL A 51 -1.73 11.10 -12.27
N ARG A 52 -0.43 10.79 -12.26
CA ARG A 52 0.60 11.70 -11.75
C ARG A 52 0.49 13.08 -12.39
N ASP A 53 0.40 13.12 -13.73
CA ASP A 53 0.35 14.36 -14.49
C ASP A 53 -0.98 15.10 -14.29
N GLU A 54 -2.12 14.37 -14.24
CA GLU A 54 -3.45 14.93 -13.95
C GLU A 54 -3.52 15.58 -12.56
N LEU A 55 -2.86 15.00 -11.57
CA LEU A 55 -2.82 15.52 -10.20
C LEU A 55 -1.80 16.66 -10.02
N GLY A 56 -1.07 17.03 -11.06
CA GLY A 56 -0.02 18.05 -11.00
C GLY A 56 1.17 17.63 -10.13
N ALA A 57 1.38 16.33 -9.95
CA ALA A 57 2.54 15.85 -9.23
C ALA A 57 3.83 16.10 -10.01
N PRO A 58 4.96 16.36 -9.32
CA PRO A 58 6.25 16.48 -9.98
C PRO A 58 6.54 15.29 -10.91
N ALA A 59 7.16 15.55 -12.05
CA ALA A 59 7.46 14.52 -13.06
C ALA A 59 8.36 13.40 -12.54
N ASP A 60 9.16 13.69 -11.51
CA ASP A 60 10.03 12.75 -10.81
C ASP A 60 9.35 11.99 -9.65
N THR A 61 8.04 12.19 -9.44
CA THR A 61 7.27 11.39 -8.47
C THR A 61 7.39 9.92 -8.83
N PRO A 62 7.92 9.08 -7.92
CA PRO A 62 8.20 7.68 -8.24
C PRO A 62 6.94 6.87 -8.54
N LEU A 63 7.03 6.01 -9.55
CA LEU A 63 5.99 5.08 -9.95
C LEU A 63 6.48 3.65 -9.72
N VAL A 64 5.69 2.83 -9.03
CA VAL A 64 5.98 1.42 -8.77
C VAL A 64 4.93 0.55 -9.43
N VAL A 65 5.34 -0.15 -10.50
CA VAL A 65 4.44 -1.07 -11.21
C VAL A 65 4.43 -2.41 -10.48
N THR A 66 3.25 -2.81 -9.99
CA THR A 66 3.09 -4.05 -9.24
C THR A 66 1.85 -4.81 -9.68
N ASP A 67 2.05 -6.06 -10.09
CA ASP A 67 1.02 -7.07 -10.24
C ASP A 67 1.02 -7.99 -9.01
N THR A 68 -0.01 -7.92 -8.19
CA THR A 68 -0.12 -8.71 -6.95
C THR A 68 -0.29 -10.21 -7.19
N HIS A 69 -0.68 -10.62 -8.40
CA HIS A 69 -0.74 -12.04 -8.79
C HIS A 69 0.58 -12.58 -9.33
N ASN A 70 1.59 -11.73 -9.48
CA ASN A 70 2.93 -12.14 -9.91
C ASN A 70 3.89 -12.13 -8.71
N PRO A 71 4.41 -13.31 -8.28
CA PRO A 71 5.29 -13.40 -7.13
C PRO A 71 6.57 -12.56 -7.22
N ALA A 72 7.16 -12.47 -8.41
CA ALA A 72 8.37 -11.66 -8.62
C ALA A 72 8.07 -10.16 -8.48
N SER A 73 6.92 -9.71 -8.99
CA SER A 73 6.45 -8.34 -8.86
C SER A 73 6.16 -7.98 -7.39
N LEU A 74 5.52 -8.89 -6.65
CA LEU A 74 5.31 -8.73 -5.21
C LEU A 74 6.62 -8.65 -4.43
N GLN A 75 7.59 -9.52 -4.75
CA GLN A 75 8.89 -9.49 -4.09
C GLN A 75 9.60 -8.15 -4.34
N ALA A 76 9.57 -7.65 -5.57
CA ALA A 76 10.14 -6.35 -5.91
C ALA A 76 9.48 -5.20 -5.11
N LEU A 77 8.16 -5.25 -4.91
CA LEU A 77 7.46 -4.29 -4.04
C LEU A 77 7.92 -4.40 -2.59
N MET A 78 8.03 -5.64 -2.06
CA MET A 78 8.50 -5.86 -0.69
C MET A 78 9.92 -5.34 -0.47
N ASP A 79 10.79 -5.50 -1.44
CA ASP A 79 12.17 -4.99 -1.39
C ASP A 79 12.24 -3.47 -1.47
N ALA A 80 11.25 -2.83 -2.12
CA ALA A 80 11.25 -1.40 -2.39
C ALA A 80 10.70 -0.54 -1.23
N THR A 81 9.80 -1.05 -0.40
CA THR A 81 9.09 -0.22 0.57
C THR A 81 9.05 -0.80 1.99
N ARG A 82 8.88 0.09 2.97
CA ARG A 82 8.67 -0.26 4.38
C ARG A 82 7.20 -0.47 4.71
N LEU A 83 6.31 0.26 4.03
CA LEU A 83 4.86 0.22 4.24
C LEU A 83 4.14 0.21 2.90
N VAL A 84 3.14 -0.64 2.78
CA VAL A 84 2.15 -0.59 1.70
C VAL A 84 0.83 -0.07 2.25
N LEU A 85 0.33 1.02 1.67
CA LEU A 85 -1.04 1.49 1.84
C LEU A 85 -1.82 1.07 0.60
N THR A 86 -2.80 0.19 0.75
CA THR A 86 -3.58 -0.27 -0.39
C THR A 86 -5.02 0.20 -0.33
N THR A 87 -5.51 0.66 -1.49
CA THR A 87 -6.90 1.05 -1.71
C THR A 87 -7.59 0.13 -2.72
N VAL A 88 -6.97 -1.00 -3.05
CA VAL A 88 -7.46 -1.95 -4.05
C VAL A 88 -8.44 -2.93 -3.43
N GLY A 89 -9.72 -2.71 -3.64
CA GLY A 89 -10.80 -3.62 -3.25
C GLY A 89 -11.57 -4.17 -4.47
N PRO A 90 -12.44 -5.17 -4.32
CA PRO A 90 -12.71 -5.95 -3.10
C PRO A 90 -11.49 -6.73 -2.59
N TYR A 91 -11.24 -6.67 -1.29
CA TYR A 91 -10.02 -7.24 -0.70
C TYR A 91 -10.00 -8.76 -0.74
N GLN A 92 -11.15 -9.41 -0.57
CA GLN A 92 -11.28 -10.87 -0.71
C GLN A 92 -10.85 -11.39 -2.10
N LEU A 93 -10.84 -10.53 -3.13
CA LEU A 93 -10.42 -10.89 -4.49
C LEU A 93 -8.96 -10.50 -4.79
N TYR A 94 -8.46 -9.42 -4.20
CA TYR A 94 -7.18 -8.82 -4.59
C TYR A 94 -6.19 -8.64 -3.45
N GLY A 95 -6.58 -8.92 -2.20
CA GLY A 95 -5.77 -8.61 -1.03
C GLY A 95 -4.92 -9.77 -0.50
N ASN A 96 -5.26 -11.02 -0.82
CA ASN A 96 -4.68 -12.20 -0.18
C ASN A 96 -3.15 -12.28 -0.34
N GLU A 97 -2.67 -12.17 -1.57
CA GLU A 97 -1.25 -12.31 -1.89
C GLU A 97 -0.44 -11.15 -1.32
N LEU A 98 -1.02 -9.93 -1.33
CA LEU A 98 -0.35 -8.76 -0.80
C LEU A 98 -0.18 -8.83 0.72
N VAL A 99 -1.23 -9.20 1.46
CA VAL A 99 -1.14 -9.39 2.93
C VAL A 99 -0.13 -10.48 3.28
N ALA A 100 -0.20 -11.62 2.57
CA ALA A 100 0.74 -12.73 2.77
C ALA A 100 2.20 -12.31 2.54
N ALA A 101 2.45 -11.56 1.46
CA ALA A 101 3.78 -11.06 1.14
C ALA A 101 4.30 -10.08 2.19
N CYS A 102 3.47 -9.13 2.62
CA CYS A 102 3.81 -8.18 3.67
C CYS A 102 4.14 -8.90 5.00
N ALA A 103 3.28 -9.82 5.43
CA ALA A 103 3.47 -10.59 6.64
C ALA A 103 4.79 -11.38 6.64
N LYS A 104 5.12 -12.00 5.51
CA LYS A 104 6.35 -12.79 5.36
C LYS A 104 7.61 -11.93 5.28
N ALA A 105 7.54 -10.79 4.60
CA ALA A 105 8.69 -9.93 4.33
C ALA A 105 9.01 -8.91 5.43
N GLY A 106 8.18 -8.78 6.46
CA GLY A 106 8.34 -7.75 7.48
C GLY A 106 8.02 -6.34 6.97
N VAL A 107 7.14 -6.24 5.98
CA VAL A 107 6.64 -4.97 5.44
C VAL A 107 5.31 -4.64 6.11
N ASP A 108 5.18 -3.43 6.57
CA ASP A 108 3.94 -2.96 7.18
C ASP A 108 2.83 -2.81 6.13
N TYR A 109 1.57 -3.00 6.55
CA TYR A 109 0.41 -2.97 5.68
C TYR A 109 -0.73 -2.19 6.33
N VAL A 110 -1.35 -1.30 5.59
CA VAL A 110 -2.60 -0.63 5.98
C VAL A 110 -3.57 -0.59 4.81
N ASP A 111 -4.86 -0.67 5.10
CA ASP A 111 -5.94 -0.59 4.12
C ASP A 111 -7.15 0.19 4.65
N LEU A 112 -8.21 0.24 3.86
CA LEU A 112 -9.51 0.79 4.22
C LEU A 112 -10.62 -0.28 4.11
N CYS A 113 -10.28 -1.53 4.39
CA CYS A 113 -11.15 -2.69 4.22
C CYS A 113 -12.41 -2.62 5.09
N GLY A 114 -13.56 -2.95 4.51
CA GLY A 114 -14.84 -3.14 5.18
C GLY A 114 -15.35 -4.59 5.09
N GLU A 115 -14.46 -5.58 4.97
CA GLU A 115 -14.79 -6.99 4.76
C GLU A 115 -14.36 -7.85 5.98
N PRO A 116 -15.10 -7.84 7.11
CA PRO A 116 -14.62 -8.41 8.37
C PRO A 116 -14.35 -9.92 8.30
N ALA A 117 -15.12 -10.66 7.50
CA ALA A 117 -14.88 -12.09 7.31
C ALA A 117 -13.52 -12.36 6.64
N TRP A 118 -13.17 -11.57 5.63
CA TRP A 118 -11.86 -11.64 4.99
C TRP A 118 -10.73 -11.24 5.95
N MET A 119 -10.92 -10.16 6.71
CA MET A 119 -9.93 -9.74 7.70
C MET A 119 -9.64 -10.84 8.71
N ARG A 120 -10.67 -11.53 9.20
CA ARG A 120 -10.53 -12.67 10.13
C ARG A 120 -9.71 -13.80 9.50
N GLN A 121 -9.99 -14.15 8.24
CA GLN A 121 -9.22 -15.15 7.52
C GLN A 121 -7.74 -14.78 7.39
N MET A 122 -7.44 -13.51 7.09
CA MET A 122 -6.06 -13.02 6.96
C MET A 122 -5.32 -13.04 8.30
N ILE A 123 -5.99 -12.68 9.39
CA ILE A 123 -5.42 -12.76 10.74
C ILE A 123 -5.05 -14.21 11.05
N ASP A 124 -5.99 -15.13 10.90
CA ASP A 124 -5.77 -16.55 11.22
C ASP A 124 -4.64 -17.16 10.36
N ALA A 125 -4.55 -16.78 9.09
CA ALA A 125 -3.55 -17.33 8.18
C ALA A 125 -2.14 -16.73 8.35
N HIS A 126 -2.02 -15.45 8.74
CA HIS A 126 -0.75 -14.72 8.62
C HIS A 126 -0.23 -14.08 9.89
N GLU A 127 -0.96 -14.13 11.02
CA GLU A 127 -0.51 -13.53 12.30
C GLU A 127 0.85 -14.08 12.76
N ALA A 128 1.05 -15.38 12.67
CA ALA A 128 2.30 -16.00 13.07
C ALA A 128 3.49 -15.52 12.21
N ALA A 129 3.30 -15.42 10.90
CA ALA A 129 4.32 -14.93 9.99
C ALA A 129 4.63 -13.45 10.24
N ALA A 130 3.61 -12.61 10.45
CA ALA A 130 3.77 -11.20 10.76
C ALA A 130 4.53 -10.98 12.08
N LYS A 131 4.19 -11.74 13.14
CA LYS A 131 4.93 -11.70 14.42
C LYS A 131 6.39 -12.10 14.25
N ALA A 132 6.66 -13.14 13.47
CA ALA A 132 8.03 -13.62 13.24
C ALA A 132 8.88 -12.62 12.43
N SER A 133 8.29 -11.94 11.45
CA SER A 133 8.99 -10.97 10.59
C SER A 133 9.04 -9.55 11.17
N GLY A 134 8.17 -9.25 12.14
CA GLY A 134 7.98 -7.91 12.68
C GLY A 134 7.05 -7.01 11.86
N ALA A 135 6.34 -7.55 10.86
CA ALA A 135 5.36 -6.80 10.08
C ALA A 135 4.17 -6.36 10.95
N ARG A 136 3.76 -5.10 10.80
CA ARG A 136 2.54 -4.55 11.41
C ARG A 136 1.46 -4.49 10.33
N ILE A 137 0.40 -5.28 10.52
CA ILE A 137 -0.72 -5.36 9.58
C ILE A 137 -1.95 -4.79 10.24
N VAL A 138 -2.47 -3.67 9.72
CA VAL A 138 -3.61 -2.96 10.28
C VAL A 138 -4.66 -2.77 9.20
N PHE A 139 -5.80 -3.42 9.39
CA PHE A 139 -6.97 -3.29 8.51
C PHE A 139 -7.82 -2.08 8.89
N SER A 140 -8.68 -1.64 7.98
CA SER A 140 -9.79 -0.71 8.26
C SER A 140 -9.34 0.65 8.80
N CYS A 141 -8.31 1.23 8.17
CA CYS A 141 -7.77 2.55 8.55
C CYS A 141 -8.48 3.72 7.85
N GLY A 142 -9.59 3.45 7.15
CA GLY A 142 -10.32 4.45 6.38
C GLY A 142 -11.42 5.16 7.16
N PHE A 143 -12.07 6.14 6.50
CA PHE A 143 -13.14 6.97 7.06
C PHE A 143 -14.34 6.13 7.55
N ASP A 144 -14.75 5.09 6.80
CA ASP A 144 -15.91 4.26 7.18
C ASP A 144 -15.66 3.42 8.44
N SER A 145 -14.44 3.33 8.92
CA SER A 145 -14.08 2.53 10.08
C SER A 145 -13.62 3.38 11.25
N ILE A 146 -12.60 4.20 11.09
CA ILE A 146 -11.97 4.94 12.19
C ILE A 146 -12.94 5.86 12.96
N PRO A 147 -13.73 6.73 12.33
CA PRO A 147 -14.68 7.57 13.07
C PRO A 147 -15.79 6.78 13.77
N PHE A 148 -16.21 5.65 13.20
CA PHE A 148 -17.28 4.82 13.77
C PHE A 148 -16.80 3.91 14.89
N ASP A 149 -15.51 3.56 14.91
CA ASP A 149 -14.92 2.76 15.99
C ASP A 149 -14.48 3.62 17.18
N LEU A 150 -13.90 4.78 16.91
CA LEU A 150 -13.32 5.67 17.92
C LEU A 150 -14.25 6.81 18.35
N GLY A 151 -15.25 7.11 17.55
CA GLY A 151 -16.19 8.20 17.79
C GLY A 151 -17.40 7.82 18.57
#